data_63a5de8c64b55228c18a48e3ba0d525b
#
_entry.id   63a5de8c64b55228c18a48e3ba0d525b
#
_cell.length_a   1.000
_cell.length_b   1.000
_cell.length_c   1.000
_cell.angle_alpha   90.00
_cell.angle_beta   90.00
_cell.angle_gamma   90.00
#
_symmetry.space_group_name_H-M   'P 1'
#
loop_
_entity.id
_entity.type
_entity.pdbx_description
1 polymer ?
#
loop_
_entity_poly.entity_id
_entity_poly.type
_entity_poly.pdbx_seq_one_letter_code
_entity_poly.pdbx_strand_id
1 'polypeptide(L)'
;MKNLPYILMVLLGGVLYGMMSSFVKLFYTYGYNAAELSFGQALGSAVVLASSILLIKDKESFFLDKKGSISLLLTGAAIGMSNFLYYQSVSYIPASLAIVILMQFTWISLLLDWLFYRVQPRKIELLTVLLILIGTVLASGIFEQEIQSFSWTGIAFALATSFTYASYIVANSRIKNETAWQVKSTLIMTGSAICIFTVNAKTIITSQHFDVNYGYMILFLSVLGTTIPTVLFVKSIPKIGAGISSILMTIELPIAVICAHWVLGESLSKIQFLGILTMLGAIVWMNYVKTKNQSAL
;
A
#
# COMPACT_ATOMS: atom_id res chain seq x y z
N MET A 1 8.45 25.21 -0.55
CA MET A 1 8.59 23.80 -1.05
C MET A 1 9.09 22.79 0.01
N LYS A 2 8.82 23.01 1.31
CA LYS A 2 9.29 22.13 2.40
C LYS A 2 8.80 20.66 2.33
N ASN A 3 7.66 20.42 1.71
CA ASN A 3 7.04 19.08 1.66
C ASN A 3 7.35 18.28 0.39
N LEU A 4 8.04 18.85 -0.60
CA LEU A 4 8.33 18.18 -1.87
C LEU A 4 9.07 16.84 -1.70
N PRO A 5 10.12 16.73 -0.87
CA PRO A 5 10.80 15.44 -0.67
C PRO A 5 9.86 14.34 -0.14
N TYR A 6 8.96 14.69 0.78
CA TYR A 6 8.00 13.75 1.36
C TYR A 6 6.93 13.31 0.34
N ILE A 7 6.48 14.23 -0.53
CA ILE A 7 5.58 13.91 -1.65
C ILE A 7 6.26 12.91 -2.60
N LEU A 8 7.51 13.17 -2.99
CA LEU A 8 8.27 12.27 -3.85
C LEU A 8 8.51 10.89 -3.20
N MET A 9 8.75 10.85 -1.89
CA MET A 9 8.87 9.59 -1.15
C MET A 9 7.57 8.78 -1.19
N VAL A 10 6.40 9.40 -0.99
CA VAL A 10 5.12 8.71 -1.07
C VAL A 10 4.84 8.21 -2.49
N LEU A 11 5.08 9.04 -3.50
CA LEU A 11 4.93 8.63 -4.90
C LEU A 11 5.83 7.45 -5.24
N LEU A 12 7.12 7.49 -4.85
CA LEU A 12 8.06 6.39 -5.10
C LEU A 12 7.62 5.10 -4.39
N GLY A 13 7.15 5.20 -3.14
CA GLY A 13 6.60 4.07 -2.41
C GLY A 13 5.37 3.47 -3.13
N GLY A 14 4.45 4.33 -3.61
CA GLY A 14 3.29 3.90 -4.38
C GLY A 14 3.66 3.24 -5.72
N VAL A 15 4.67 3.77 -6.42
CA VAL A 15 5.21 3.14 -7.65
C VAL A 15 5.69 1.72 -7.35
N LEU A 16 6.47 1.53 -6.28
CA LEU A 16 6.97 0.20 -5.90
C LEU A 16 5.83 -0.76 -5.52
N TYR A 17 4.82 -0.29 -4.78
CA TYR A 17 3.64 -1.11 -4.47
C TYR A 17 2.85 -1.49 -5.72
N GLY A 18 2.61 -0.55 -6.63
CA GLY A 18 1.89 -0.81 -7.88
C GLY A 18 2.56 -1.89 -8.74
N MET A 19 3.89 -1.93 -8.77
CA MET A 19 4.63 -2.98 -9.51
C MET A 19 4.39 -4.38 -8.93
N MET A 20 4.28 -4.51 -7.60
CA MET A 20 4.25 -5.82 -6.92
C MET A 20 3.03 -6.66 -7.29
N SER A 21 1.89 -6.06 -7.62
CA SER A 21 0.66 -6.79 -7.99
C SER A 21 0.87 -7.76 -9.16
N SER A 22 1.60 -7.33 -10.18
CA SER A 22 1.92 -8.15 -11.36
C SER A 22 2.88 -9.30 -11.02
N PHE A 23 3.88 -9.05 -10.18
CA PHE A 23 4.81 -10.09 -9.73
C PHE A 23 4.15 -11.13 -8.83
N VAL A 24 3.26 -10.72 -7.92
CA VAL A 24 2.50 -11.66 -7.10
C VAL A 24 1.62 -12.56 -7.97
N LYS A 25 0.94 -12.01 -8.98
CA LYS A 25 0.16 -12.79 -9.93
C LYS A 25 1.04 -13.78 -10.71
N LEU A 26 2.24 -13.37 -11.11
CA LEU A 26 3.23 -14.24 -11.71
C LEU A 26 3.63 -15.37 -10.74
N PHE A 27 3.87 -15.07 -9.45
CA PHE A 27 4.30 -16.06 -8.47
C PHE A 27 3.23 -17.11 -8.16
N TYR A 28 1.94 -16.78 -8.33
CA TYR A 28 0.86 -17.78 -8.25
C TYR A 28 0.96 -18.86 -9.33
N THR A 29 1.54 -18.56 -10.50
CA THR A 29 1.76 -19.59 -11.56
C THR A 29 2.81 -20.63 -11.15
N TYR A 30 3.64 -20.33 -10.14
CA TYR A 30 4.61 -21.27 -9.56
C TYR A 30 4.03 -22.06 -8.37
N GLY A 31 2.74 -21.90 -8.06
CA GLY A 31 2.04 -22.66 -7.02
C GLY A 31 2.04 -22.04 -5.64
N TYR A 32 2.67 -20.87 -5.44
CA TYR A 32 2.64 -20.17 -4.15
C TYR A 32 1.27 -19.55 -3.88
N ASN A 33 0.89 -19.43 -2.61
CA ASN A 33 -0.38 -18.85 -2.21
C ASN A 33 -0.25 -17.50 -1.50
N ALA A 34 -1.38 -16.81 -1.31
CA ALA A 34 -1.42 -15.47 -0.70
C ALA A 34 -0.81 -15.42 0.70
N ALA A 35 -1.03 -16.46 1.52
CA ALA A 35 -0.51 -16.51 2.88
C ALA A 35 1.02 -16.65 2.91
N GLU A 36 1.57 -17.51 2.07
CA GLU A 36 3.02 -17.72 1.95
C GLU A 36 3.74 -16.46 1.49
N LEU A 37 3.25 -15.85 0.40
CA LEU A 37 3.87 -14.66 -0.17
C LEU A 37 3.77 -13.46 0.78
N SER A 38 2.59 -13.19 1.36
CA SER A 38 2.40 -12.06 2.26
C SER A 38 3.16 -12.22 3.59
N PHE A 39 3.20 -13.43 4.15
CA PHE A 39 3.96 -13.71 5.36
C PHE A 39 5.47 -13.61 5.09
N GLY A 40 5.96 -14.29 4.06
CA GLY A 40 7.38 -14.31 3.72
C GLY A 40 7.92 -12.90 3.47
N GLN A 41 7.21 -12.07 2.70
CA GLN A 41 7.62 -10.69 2.46
C GLN A 41 7.60 -9.81 3.73
N ALA A 42 6.61 -9.98 4.61
CA ALA A 42 6.55 -9.22 5.86
C ALA A 42 7.67 -9.62 6.83
N LEU A 43 7.91 -10.93 6.98
CA LEU A 43 8.98 -11.47 7.81
C LEU A 43 10.36 -11.08 7.27
N GLY A 44 10.60 -11.27 5.97
CA GLY A 44 11.85 -10.89 5.32
C GLY A 44 12.14 -9.40 5.47
N SER A 45 11.11 -8.55 5.31
CA SER A 45 11.23 -7.11 5.53
C SER A 45 11.52 -6.78 7.00
N ALA A 46 10.88 -7.46 7.96
CA ALA A 46 11.16 -7.26 9.38
C ALA A 46 12.62 -7.60 9.72
N VAL A 47 13.16 -8.69 9.16
CA VAL A 47 14.57 -9.10 9.34
C VAL A 47 15.53 -8.06 8.74
N VAL A 48 15.28 -7.61 7.51
CA VAL A 48 16.11 -6.60 6.84
C VAL A 48 16.08 -5.27 7.61
N LEU A 49 14.93 -4.85 8.08
CA LEU A 49 14.80 -3.62 8.86
C LEU A 49 15.40 -3.74 10.26
N ALA A 50 15.27 -4.90 10.91
CA ALA A 50 15.92 -5.16 12.19
C ALA A 50 17.45 -5.09 12.08
N SER A 51 18.03 -5.61 11.01
CA SER A 51 19.48 -5.47 10.77
C SER A 51 19.91 -4.01 10.60
N SER A 52 19.04 -3.15 10.03
CA SER A 52 19.32 -1.72 9.90
C SER A 52 19.39 -0.98 11.25
N ILE A 53 18.80 -1.54 12.31
CA ILE A 53 18.88 -0.98 13.67
C ILE A 53 20.32 -0.96 14.18
N LEU A 54 21.14 -1.93 13.77
CA LEU A 54 22.57 -1.98 14.13
C LEU A 54 23.36 -0.77 13.62
N LEU A 55 22.84 -0.05 12.64
CA LEU A 55 23.46 1.14 12.07
C LEU A 55 23.11 2.44 12.84
N ILE A 56 22.23 2.37 13.85
CA ILE A 56 21.86 3.54 14.66
C ILE A 56 23.00 3.85 15.65
N LYS A 57 23.53 5.06 15.54
CA LYS A 57 24.61 5.53 16.42
C LYS A 57 24.10 6.16 17.72
N ASP A 58 22.90 6.77 17.66
CA ASP A 58 22.30 7.51 18.77
C ASP A 58 21.30 6.61 19.54
N LYS A 59 21.68 6.25 20.78
CA LYS A 59 20.86 5.37 21.63
C LYS A 59 19.55 6.03 22.12
N GLU A 60 19.47 7.36 22.18
CA GLU A 60 18.23 8.06 22.57
C GLU A 60 17.13 7.88 21.55
N SER A 61 17.49 7.66 20.28
CA SER A 61 16.54 7.36 19.19
C SER A 61 15.83 6.00 19.31
N PHE A 62 16.24 5.13 20.25
CA PHE A 62 15.62 3.83 20.50
C PHE A 62 14.41 3.90 21.43
N PHE A 63 14.27 4.97 22.21
CA PHE A 63 13.22 5.02 23.23
C PHE A 63 11.84 5.15 22.60
N LEU A 64 11.07 4.10 22.77
CA LEU A 64 9.65 4.07 22.50
C LEU A 64 8.92 3.59 23.76
N ASP A 65 7.92 4.32 24.18
CA ASP A 65 7.07 3.88 25.28
C ASP A 65 6.24 2.64 24.85
N LYS A 66 5.73 1.90 25.82
CA LYS A 66 4.94 0.69 25.56
C LYS A 66 3.72 0.98 24.67
N LYS A 67 3.07 2.14 24.85
CA LYS A 67 1.92 2.54 24.02
C LYS A 67 2.33 2.81 22.58
N GLY A 68 3.44 3.48 22.35
CA GLY A 68 3.99 3.72 21.02
C GLY A 68 4.36 2.43 20.31
N SER A 69 5.01 1.48 21.01
CA SER A 69 5.35 0.17 20.45
C SER A 69 4.10 -0.62 20.03
N ILE A 70 3.06 -0.66 20.87
CA ILE A 70 1.79 -1.32 20.55
C ILE A 70 1.13 -0.63 19.35
N SER A 71 1.11 0.71 19.31
CA SER A 71 0.54 1.44 18.18
C SER A 71 1.24 1.12 16.86
N LEU A 72 2.56 0.98 16.85
CA LEU A 72 3.33 0.59 15.66
C LEU A 72 3.05 -0.86 15.24
N LEU A 73 2.96 -1.79 16.19
CA LEU A 73 2.58 -3.19 15.91
C LEU A 73 1.17 -3.28 15.32
N LEU A 74 0.21 -2.52 15.85
CA LEU A 74 -1.16 -2.46 15.31
C LEU A 74 -1.20 -1.80 13.92
N THR A 75 -0.41 -0.75 13.70
CA THR A 75 -0.22 -0.15 12.37
C THR A 75 0.33 -1.19 11.39
N GLY A 76 1.27 -2.02 11.87
CA GLY A 76 1.82 -3.15 11.12
C GLY A 76 0.78 -4.23 10.84
N ALA A 77 -0.05 -4.57 11.81
CA ALA A 77 -1.16 -5.52 11.61
C ALA A 77 -2.12 -5.04 10.51
N ALA A 78 -2.42 -3.74 10.45
CA ALA A 78 -3.29 -3.16 9.44
C ALA A 78 -2.71 -3.32 8.02
N ILE A 79 -1.41 -2.99 7.82
CA ILE A 79 -0.79 -3.15 6.49
C ILE A 79 -0.55 -4.62 6.14
N GLY A 80 -0.23 -5.47 7.11
CA GLY A 80 -0.08 -6.90 6.91
C GLY A 80 -1.39 -7.54 6.46
N MET A 81 -2.48 -7.22 7.15
CA MET A 81 -3.80 -7.69 6.77
C MET A 81 -4.22 -7.17 5.39
N SER A 82 -3.90 -5.90 5.09
CA SER A 82 -4.15 -5.33 3.76
C SER A 82 -3.45 -6.12 2.66
N ASN A 83 -2.16 -6.40 2.80
CA ASN A 83 -1.39 -7.16 1.81
C ASN A 83 -1.95 -8.58 1.63
N PHE A 84 -2.24 -9.28 2.73
CA PHE A 84 -2.83 -10.62 2.68
C PHE A 84 -4.19 -10.63 2.01
N LEU A 85 -5.10 -9.75 2.42
CA LEU A 85 -6.46 -9.67 1.85
C LEU A 85 -6.45 -9.28 0.38
N TYR A 86 -5.55 -8.37 -0.03
CA TYR A 86 -5.37 -8.02 -1.44
C TYR A 86 -4.90 -9.22 -2.26
N TYR A 87 -3.87 -9.94 -1.79
CA TYR A 87 -3.37 -11.14 -2.47
C TYR A 87 -4.45 -12.23 -2.52
N GLN A 88 -5.20 -12.40 -1.43
CA GLN A 88 -6.34 -13.31 -1.42
C GLN A 88 -7.44 -12.88 -2.40
N SER A 89 -7.75 -11.59 -2.53
CA SER A 89 -8.73 -11.09 -3.49
C SER A 89 -8.34 -11.42 -4.93
N VAL A 90 -7.07 -11.18 -5.31
CA VAL A 90 -6.54 -11.45 -6.67
C VAL A 90 -6.59 -12.93 -7.05
N SER A 91 -6.68 -13.85 -6.08
CA SER A 91 -6.90 -15.28 -6.37
C SER A 91 -8.34 -15.60 -6.77
N TYR A 92 -9.32 -14.73 -6.49
CA TYR A 92 -10.74 -14.92 -6.78
C TYR A 92 -11.28 -14.05 -7.91
N ILE A 93 -10.68 -12.87 -8.12
CA ILE A 93 -11.12 -11.90 -9.13
C ILE A 93 -9.92 -11.36 -9.93
N PRO A 94 -10.14 -10.80 -11.13
CA PRO A 94 -9.08 -10.17 -11.89
C PRO A 94 -8.35 -9.09 -11.08
N ALA A 95 -7.03 -8.99 -11.25
CA ALA A 95 -6.22 -8.00 -10.52
C ALA A 95 -6.67 -6.56 -10.79
N SER A 96 -7.12 -6.27 -12.02
CA SER A 96 -7.70 -4.98 -12.42
C SER A 96 -8.94 -4.61 -11.61
N LEU A 97 -9.85 -5.58 -11.35
CA LEU A 97 -11.02 -5.35 -10.51
C LEU A 97 -10.64 -5.21 -9.03
N ALA A 98 -9.73 -6.06 -8.54
CA ALA A 98 -9.26 -5.99 -7.16
C ALA A 98 -8.65 -4.63 -6.83
N ILE A 99 -7.81 -4.08 -7.72
CA ILE A 99 -7.15 -2.80 -7.49
C ILE A 99 -8.12 -1.61 -7.60
N VAL A 100 -9.16 -1.70 -8.45
CA VAL A 100 -10.23 -0.67 -8.51
C VAL A 100 -10.98 -0.59 -7.19
N ILE A 101 -11.30 -1.76 -6.61
CA ILE A 101 -11.97 -1.80 -5.31
C ILE A 101 -11.01 -1.32 -4.21
N LEU A 102 -9.73 -1.70 -4.27
CA LEU A 102 -8.70 -1.21 -3.36
C LEU A 102 -8.65 0.33 -3.34
N MET A 103 -8.76 1.01 -4.50
CA MET A 103 -8.70 2.49 -4.56
C MET A 103 -9.75 3.20 -3.71
N GLN A 104 -10.76 2.48 -3.21
CA GLN A 104 -11.72 3.03 -2.24
C GLN A 104 -11.03 3.49 -0.94
N PHE A 105 -9.81 3.02 -0.66
CA PHE A 105 -9.04 3.50 0.49
C PHE A 105 -8.84 5.03 0.51
N THR A 106 -8.90 5.69 -0.63
CA THR A 106 -8.70 7.15 -0.74
C THR A 106 -9.72 7.94 0.06
N TRP A 107 -11.01 7.71 -0.21
CA TRP A 107 -12.08 8.40 0.52
C TRP A 107 -12.27 7.81 1.92
N ILE A 108 -12.06 6.49 2.10
CA ILE A 108 -12.12 5.83 3.41
C ILE A 108 -11.08 6.44 4.35
N SER A 109 -9.85 6.71 3.90
CA SER A 109 -8.82 7.33 4.73
C SER A 109 -9.18 8.76 5.15
N LEU A 110 -9.78 9.56 4.25
CA LEU A 110 -10.30 10.88 4.59
C LEU A 110 -11.43 10.81 5.62
N LEU A 111 -12.34 9.86 5.45
CA LEU A 111 -13.44 9.62 6.36
C LEU A 111 -12.93 9.18 7.76
N LEU A 112 -12.00 8.23 7.82
CA LEU A 112 -11.40 7.78 9.08
C LEU A 112 -10.63 8.92 9.78
N ASP A 113 -9.86 9.71 9.03
CA ASP A 113 -9.12 10.84 9.59
C ASP A 113 -10.06 11.92 10.15
N TRP A 114 -11.18 12.16 9.47
CA TRP A 114 -12.22 13.06 9.99
C TRP A 114 -12.94 12.49 11.21
N LEU A 115 -13.34 11.22 11.17
CA LEU A 115 -14.12 10.59 12.24
C LEU A 115 -13.32 10.46 13.55
N PHE A 116 -12.08 9.98 13.48
CA PHE A 116 -11.26 9.71 14.65
C PHE A 116 -10.44 10.91 15.13
N TYR A 117 -10.01 11.77 14.22
CA TYR A 117 -9.08 12.87 14.53
C TYR A 117 -9.65 14.25 14.25
N ARG A 118 -10.90 14.34 13.81
CA ARG A 118 -11.60 15.60 13.50
C ARG A 118 -10.91 16.44 12.42
N VAL A 119 -10.08 15.85 11.58
CA VAL A 119 -9.43 16.52 10.45
C VAL A 119 -10.40 16.56 9.29
N GLN A 120 -11.01 17.72 9.06
CA GLN A 120 -11.96 17.88 7.95
C GLN A 120 -11.24 17.87 6.60
N PRO A 121 -11.69 17.06 5.63
CA PRO A 121 -11.13 17.06 4.29
C PRO A 121 -11.37 18.40 3.60
N ARG A 122 -10.35 18.89 2.89
CA ARG A 122 -10.46 20.13 2.12
C ARG A 122 -11.25 19.89 0.85
N LYS A 123 -11.96 20.91 0.33
CA LYS A 123 -12.73 20.84 -0.93
C LYS A 123 -11.88 20.32 -2.11
N ILE A 124 -10.61 20.72 -2.17
CA ILE A 124 -9.68 20.25 -3.20
C ILE A 124 -9.40 18.74 -3.09
N GLU A 125 -9.29 18.21 -1.87
CA GLU A 125 -9.08 16.77 -1.63
C GLU A 125 -10.30 15.96 -2.07
N LEU A 126 -11.50 16.42 -1.71
CA LEU A 126 -12.76 15.78 -2.11
C LEU A 126 -12.93 15.76 -3.64
N LEU A 127 -12.64 16.90 -4.31
CA LEU A 127 -12.73 16.97 -5.77
C LEU A 127 -11.68 16.09 -6.45
N THR A 128 -10.47 16.05 -5.89
CA THR A 128 -9.40 15.17 -6.40
C THR A 128 -9.79 13.71 -6.24
N VAL A 129 -10.33 13.30 -5.10
CA VAL A 129 -10.83 11.93 -4.88
C VAL A 129 -11.91 11.57 -5.89
N LEU A 130 -12.85 12.47 -6.18
CA LEU A 130 -13.87 12.23 -7.19
C LEU A 130 -13.26 11.97 -8.58
N LEU A 131 -12.30 12.80 -9.00
CA LEU A 131 -11.59 12.61 -10.27
C LEU A 131 -10.78 11.28 -10.28
N ILE A 132 -10.15 10.92 -9.18
CA ILE A 132 -9.44 9.65 -9.03
C ILE A 132 -10.41 8.47 -9.17
N LEU A 133 -11.57 8.51 -8.52
CA LEU A 133 -12.57 7.44 -8.62
C LEU A 133 -13.09 7.28 -10.05
N ILE A 134 -13.34 8.36 -10.75
CA ILE A 134 -13.71 8.33 -12.19
C ILE A 134 -12.58 7.71 -13.01
N GLY A 135 -11.35 8.19 -12.83
CA GLY A 135 -10.18 7.66 -13.52
C GLY A 135 -9.92 6.19 -13.22
N THR A 136 -10.18 5.76 -11.96
CA THR A 136 -10.07 4.38 -11.52
C THR A 136 -11.03 3.46 -12.27
N VAL A 137 -12.30 3.85 -12.40
CA VAL A 137 -13.29 3.08 -13.17
C VAL A 137 -12.89 2.95 -14.64
N LEU A 138 -12.39 4.03 -15.25
CA LEU A 138 -11.90 4.01 -16.62
C LEU A 138 -10.65 3.13 -16.77
N ALA A 139 -9.72 3.18 -15.82
CA ALA A 139 -8.47 2.41 -15.86
C ALA A 139 -8.65 0.93 -15.53
N SER A 140 -9.80 0.52 -15.01
CA SER A 140 -10.07 -0.86 -14.56
C SER A 140 -10.15 -1.90 -15.68
N GLY A 141 -10.43 -1.46 -16.92
CA GLY A 141 -10.76 -2.37 -18.03
C GLY A 141 -12.14 -3.04 -17.90
N ILE A 142 -13.00 -2.59 -16.97
CA ILE A 142 -14.31 -3.20 -16.73
C ILE A 142 -15.24 -3.09 -17.96
N PHE A 143 -15.00 -2.10 -18.83
CA PHE A 143 -15.78 -1.89 -20.05
C PHE A 143 -15.41 -2.87 -21.18
N GLU A 144 -14.34 -3.65 -21.04
CA GLU A 144 -13.79 -4.51 -22.08
C GLU A 144 -13.85 -5.98 -21.71
N GLN A 145 -14.08 -6.28 -20.44
CA GLN A 145 -14.24 -7.64 -19.96
C GLN A 145 -15.73 -8.03 -20.04
N GLU A 146 -16.00 -9.17 -20.70
CA GLU A 146 -17.28 -9.84 -20.49
C GLU A 146 -17.43 -10.11 -19.01
N ILE A 147 -18.58 -9.72 -18.45
CA ILE A 147 -18.92 -9.91 -17.05
C ILE A 147 -19.12 -11.42 -16.79
N GLN A 148 -18.02 -12.13 -16.73
CA GLN A 148 -18.03 -13.51 -16.24
C GLN A 148 -18.20 -13.48 -14.72
N SER A 149 -18.93 -14.44 -14.20
CA SER A 149 -19.37 -14.56 -12.81
C SER A 149 -18.44 -13.92 -11.76
N PHE A 150 -18.88 -12.79 -11.17
CA PHE A 150 -18.14 -12.12 -10.10
C PHE A 150 -18.12 -13.00 -8.84
N SER A 151 -16.92 -13.25 -8.29
CA SER A 151 -16.78 -13.85 -6.97
C SER A 151 -17.05 -12.81 -5.88
N TRP A 152 -18.19 -12.90 -5.21
CA TRP A 152 -18.51 -12.06 -4.04
C TRP A 152 -17.45 -12.16 -2.94
N THR A 153 -16.83 -13.32 -2.79
CA THR A 153 -15.71 -13.55 -1.86
C THR A 153 -14.52 -12.69 -2.23
N GLY A 154 -14.14 -12.65 -3.51
CA GLY A 154 -13.05 -11.80 -3.98
C GLY A 154 -13.33 -10.31 -3.78
N ILE A 155 -14.56 -9.86 -4.05
CA ILE A 155 -15.00 -8.47 -3.83
C ILE A 155 -14.94 -8.13 -2.32
N ALA A 156 -15.39 -9.01 -1.45
CA ALA A 156 -15.37 -8.81 -0.01
C ALA A 156 -13.93 -8.67 0.51
N PHE A 157 -12.99 -9.50 0.03
CA PHE A 157 -11.57 -9.36 0.37
C PHE A 157 -10.99 -8.02 -0.13
N ALA A 158 -11.33 -7.59 -1.34
CA ALA A 158 -10.85 -6.31 -1.88
C ALA A 158 -11.40 -5.11 -1.08
N LEU A 159 -12.68 -5.12 -0.68
CA LEU A 159 -13.26 -4.09 0.18
C LEU A 159 -12.62 -4.07 1.57
N ALA A 160 -12.41 -5.24 2.17
CA ALA A 160 -11.71 -5.35 3.44
C ALA A 160 -10.27 -4.82 3.35
N THR A 161 -9.59 -5.07 2.23
CA THR A 161 -8.28 -4.48 1.93
C THR A 161 -8.34 -2.96 1.92
N SER A 162 -9.34 -2.36 1.26
CA SER A 162 -9.48 -0.90 1.20
C SER A 162 -9.58 -0.28 2.59
N PHE A 163 -10.34 -0.93 3.49
CA PHE A 163 -10.50 -0.46 4.87
C PHE A 163 -9.22 -0.63 5.69
N THR A 164 -8.56 -1.78 5.62
CA THR A 164 -7.31 -2.03 6.37
C THR A 164 -6.16 -1.14 5.87
N TYR A 165 -6.10 -0.88 4.56
CA TYR A 165 -5.11 0.02 3.98
C TYR A 165 -5.35 1.48 4.38
N ALA A 166 -6.59 1.95 4.34
CA ALA A 166 -6.96 3.28 4.84
C ALA A 166 -6.59 3.43 6.33
N SER A 167 -6.88 2.40 7.14
CA SER A 167 -6.54 2.37 8.56
C SER A 167 -5.02 2.47 8.79
N TYR A 168 -4.22 1.75 7.98
CA TYR A 168 -2.77 1.87 8.00
C TYR A 168 -2.29 3.30 7.68
N ILE A 169 -2.82 3.93 6.63
CA ILE A 169 -2.42 5.27 6.22
C ILE A 169 -2.73 6.28 7.33
N VAL A 170 -3.92 6.20 7.92
CA VAL A 170 -4.34 7.09 9.01
C VAL A 170 -3.50 6.84 10.26
N ALA A 171 -3.30 5.59 10.67
CA ALA A 171 -2.46 5.25 11.82
C ALA A 171 -1.00 5.72 11.62
N ASN A 172 -0.42 5.45 10.44
CA ASN A 172 0.94 5.87 10.10
C ASN A 172 1.09 7.40 10.12
N SER A 173 0.06 8.15 9.73
CA SER A 173 0.09 9.62 9.78
C SER A 173 0.19 10.20 11.20
N ARG A 174 -0.11 9.40 12.22
CA ARG A 174 -0.11 9.79 13.65
C ARG A 174 1.14 9.33 14.41
N ILE A 175 2.07 8.66 13.74
CA ILE A 175 3.33 8.22 14.37
C ILE A 175 4.17 9.43 14.74
N LYS A 176 4.56 9.53 16.02
CA LYS A 176 5.47 10.57 16.51
C LYS A 176 6.86 10.43 15.89
N ASN A 177 7.51 11.58 15.61
CA ASN A 177 8.78 11.61 14.88
C ASN A 177 10.04 11.45 15.76
N GLU A 178 9.90 11.28 17.07
CA GLU A 178 11.01 11.24 18.04
C GLU A 178 11.86 9.96 17.95
N THR A 179 11.27 8.86 17.47
CA THR A 179 11.96 7.57 17.35
C THR A 179 12.59 7.39 15.96
N ALA A 180 13.72 6.71 15.89
CA ALA A 180 14.39 6.39 14.63
C ALA A 180 13.47 5.61 13.67
N TRP A 181 13.53 5.94 12.38
CA TRP A 181 12.69 5.28 11.37
C TRP A 181 12.95 3.77 11.27
N GLN A 182 14.18 3.33 11.57
CA GLN A 182 14.55 1.91 11.60
C GLN A 182 13.70 1.14 12.63
N VAL A 183 13.60 1.67 13.84
CA VAL A 183 12.80 1.07 14.93
C VAL A 183 11.32 1.05 14.55
N LYS A 184 10.80 2.17 14.05
CA LYS A 184 9.39 2.28 13.61
C LYS A 184 9.07 1.28 12.51
N SER A 185 9.88 1.24 11.46
CA SER A 185 9.65 0.35 10.32
C SER A 185 9.76 -1.11 10.70
N THR A 186 10.73 -1.47 11.58
CA THR A 186 10.88 -2.83 12.10
C THR A 186 9.64 -3.26 12.88
N LEU A 187 9.14 -2.43 13.79
CA LEU A 187 7.95 -2.76 14.58
C LEU A 187 6.70 -2.90 13.70
N ILE A 188 6.53 -2.03 12.69
CA ILE A 188 5.44 -2.15 11.72
C ILE A 188 5.53 -3.48 10.99
N MET A 189 6.69 -3.85 10.43
CA MET A 189 6.81 -5.11 9.69
C MET A 189 6.73 -6.34 10.60
N THR A 190 7.21 -6.26 11.84
CA THR A 190 7.01 -7.30 12.85
C THR A 190 5.52 -7.49 13.16
N GLY A 191 4.79 -6.40 13.38
CA GLY A 191 3.32 -6.46 13.58
C GLY A 191 2.59 -7.04 12.38
N SER A 192 3.03 -6.71 11.16
CA SER A 192 2.53 -7.29 9.91
C SER A 192 2.74 -8.80 9.87
N ALA A 193 3.98 -9.27 10.11
CA ALA A 193 4.32 -10.69 10.09
C ALA A 193 3.54 -11.48 11.16
N ILE A 194 3.46 -10.96 12.39
CA ILE A 194 2.70 -11.60 13.49
C ILE A 194 1.22 -11.71 13.11
N CYS A 195 0.61 -10.65 12.59
CA CYS A 195 -0.81 -10.65 12.24
C CYS A 195 -1.11 -11.67 11.12
N ILE A 196 -0.31 -11.67 10.04
CA ILE A 196 -0.50 -12.62 8.94
C ILE A 196 -0.30 -14.05 9.44
N PHE A 197 0.74 -14.31 10.24
CA PHE A 197 0.99 -15.64 10.80
C PHE A 197 -0.15 -16.11 11.68
N THR A 198 -0.65 -15.29 12.59
CA THR A 198 -1.74 -15.72 13.50
C THR A 198 -3.02 -16.08 12.76
N VAL A 199 -3.34 -15.38 11.66
CA VAL A 199 -4.54 -15.66 10.85
C VAL A 199 -4.34 -16.90 9.96
N ASN A 200 -3.12 -17.14 9.46
CA ASN A 200 -2.81 -18.14 8.45
C ASN A 200 -1.85 -19.24 8.92
N ALA A 201 -1.66 -19.41 10.24
CA ALA A 201 -0.66 -20.31 10.80
C ALA A 201 -0.75 -21.73 10.24
N LYS A 202 -1.98 -22.29 10.12
CA LYS A 202 -2.18 -23.63 9.55
C LYS A 202 -1.64 -23.70 8.12
N THR A 203 -2.03 -22.78 7.25
CA THR A 203 -1.60 -22.77 5.84
C THR A 203 -0.09 -22.61 5.72
N ILE A 204 0.51 -21.71 6.49
CA ILE A 204 1.96 -21.43 6.46
C ILE A 204 2.76 -22.64 6.96
N ILE A 205 2.34 -23.28 8.06
CA ILE A 205 3.05 -24.43 8.66
C ILE A 205 2.92 -25.69 7.79
N THR A 206 1.78 -25.89 7.15
CA THR A 206 1.56 -27.07 6.28
C THR A 206 2.09 -26.89 4.87
N SER A 207 2.53 -25.70 4.51
CA SER A 207 3.15 -25.40 3.22
C SER A 207 4.50 -26.11 3.10
N GLN A 208 4.75 -26.70 1.92
CA GLN A 208 6.02 -27.36 1.60
C GLN A 208 6.85 -26.60 0.57
N HIS A 209 6.48 -25.35 0.26
CA HIS A 209 7.07 -24.56 -0.82
C HIS A 209 8.29 -23.71 -0.40
N PHE A 210 8.97 -24.05 0.70
CA PHE A 210 10.17 -23.32 1.17
C PHE A 210 11.44 -23.77 0.44
N ASP A 211 11.45 -23.60 -0.88
CA ASP A 211 12.59 -23.90 -1.73
C ASP A 211 13.48 -22.64 -2.01
N VAL A 212 14.56 -22.84 -2.76
CA VAL A 212 15.49 -21.75 -3.09
C VAL A 212 14.81 -20.68 -3.97
N ASN A 213 13.88 -21.08 -4.85
CA ASN A 213 13.13 -20.15 -5.71
C ASN A 213 12.22 -19.26 -4.87
N TYR A 214 11.52 -19.85 -3.89
CA TYR A 214 10.76 -19.09 -2.88
C TYR A 214 11.65 -18.05 -2.19
N GLY A 215 12.87 -18.44 -1.79
CA GLY A 215 13.83 -17.53 -1.16
C GLY A 215 14.14 -16.30 -2.01
N TYR A 216 14.39 -16.46 -3.30
CA TYR A 216 14.63 -15.35 -4.24
C TYR A 216 13.40 -14.47 -4.42
N MET A 217 12.22 -15.07 -4.58
CA MET A 217 10.96 -14.32 -4.72
C MET A 217 10.63 -13.51 -3.47
N ILE A 218 10.80 -14.12 -2.28
CA ILE A 218 10.58 -13.43 -1.02
C ILE A 218 11.61 -12.32 -0.80
N LEU A 219 12.86 -12.52 -1.14
CA LEU A 219 13.87 -11.46 -1.06
C LEU A 219 13.48 -10.26 -1.93
N PHE A 220 13.06 -10.51 -3.17
CA PHE A 220 12.57 -9.49 -4.09
C PHE A 220 11.36 -8.74 -3.51
N LEU A 221 10.31 -9.46 -3.08
CA LEU A 221 9.11 -8.88 -2.49
C LEU A 221 9.41 -8.14 -1.17
N SER A 222 10.30 -8.70 -0.33
CA SER A 222 10.66 -8.08 0.94
C SER A 222 11.41 -6.77 0.76
N VAL A 223 12.36 -6.70 -0.16
CA VAL A 223 13.20 -5.51 -0.33
C VAL A 223 12.44 -4.44 -1.12
N LEU A 224 12.02 -4.74 -2.34
CA LEU A 224 11.39 -3.77 -3.24
C LEU A 224 9.92 -3.56 -2.92
N GLY A 225 9.21 -4.64 -2.59
CA GLY A 225 7.76 -4.58 -2.34
C GLY A 225 7.40 -4.08 -0.93
N THR A 226 8.29 -4.17 0.04
CA THR A 226 7.90 -3.88 1.44
C THR A 226 8.89 -3.00 2.18
N THR A 227 10.18 -3.37 2.24
CA THR A 227 11.18 -2.64 3.04
C THR A 227 11.33 -1.20 2.57
N ILE A 228 11.59 -0.98 1.29
CA ILE A 228 11.80 0.36 0.74
C ILE A 228 10.51 1.20 0.87
N PRO A 229 9.32 0.74 0.42
CA PRO A 229 8.09 1.48 0.62
C PRO A 229 7.78 1.81 2.09
N THR A 230 7.96 0.86 3.00
CA THR A 230 7.72 1.10 4.43
C THR A 230 8.59 2.22 4.98
N VAL A 231 9.89 2.23 4.66
CA VAL A 231 10.80 3.31 5.07
C VAL A 231 10.36 4.65 4.49
N LEU A 232 9.98 4.68 3.22
CA LEU A 232 9.50 5.89 2.55
C LEU A 232 8.23 6.41 3.22
N PHE A 233 7.25 5.53 3.50
CA PHE A 233 5.98 5.90 4.11
C PHE A 233 6.11 6.32 5.58
N VAL A 234 6.92 5.61 6.38
CA VAL A 234 7.18 5.98 7.78
C VAL A 234 7.85 7.35 7.91
N LYS A 235 8.69 7.74 6.95
CA LYS A 235 9.33 9.05 6.93
C LYS A 235 8.42 10.17 6.40
N SER A 236 7.52 9.86 5.48
CA SER A 236 6.78 10.87 4.71
C SER A 236 5.33 11.06 5.15
N ILE A 237 4.57 10.01 5.38
CA ILE A 237 3.14 10.10 5.72
C ILE A 237 2.87 10.96 6.96
N PRO A 238 3.65 10.85 8.07
CA PRO A 238 3.46 11.71 9.23
C PRO A 238 3.72 13.21 8.95
N LYS A 239 4.47 13.52 7.90
CA LYS A 239 4.82 14.91 7.53
C LYS A 239 3.77 15.58 6.65
N ILE A 240 3.08 14.82 5.80
CA ILE A 240 2.11 15.37 4.86
C ILE A 240 0.65 15.03 5.20
N GLY A 241 0.44 14.12 6.15
CA GLY A 241 -0.88 13.72 6.65
C GLY A 241 -1.57 12.65 5.79
N ALA A 242 -2.62 12.03 6.36
CA ALA A 242 -3.33 10.91 5.75
C ALA A 242 -3.99 11.27 4.41
N GLY A 243 -4.71 12.41 4.37
CA GLY A 243 -5.46 12.81 3.19
C GLY A 243 -4.61 13.02 1.93
N ILE A 244 -3.45 13.70 2.07
CA ILE A 244 -2.54 13.89 0.93
C ILE A 244 -1.88 12.57 0.55
N SER A 245 -1.45 11.80 1.55
CA SER A 245 -0.77 10.54 1.32
C SER A 245 -1.67 9.55 0.58
N SER A 246 -2.94 9.40 0.98
CA SER A 246 -3.88 8.50 0.31
C SER A 246 -4.11 8.89 -1.15
N ILE A 247 -4.23 10.17 -1.45
CA ILE A 247 -4.35 10.64 -2.84
C ILE A 247 -3.08 10.35 -3.65
N LEU A 248 -1.89 10.59 -3.10
CA LEU A 248 -0.63 10.32 -3.80
C LEU A 248 -0.39 8.82 -4.04
N MET A 249 -0.81 7.97 -3.10
CA MET A 249 -0.66 6.53 -3.20
C MET A 249 -1.53 5.91 -4.30
N THR A 250 -2.54 6.61 -4.83
CA THR A 250 -3.31 6.13 -5.99
C THR A 250 -2.49 5.98 -7.27
N ILE A 251 -1.24 6.47 -7.29
CA ILE A 251 -0.26 6.18 -8.35
C ILE A 251 -0.04 4.66 -8.52
N GLU A 252 -0.34 3.86 -7.49
CA GLU A 252 -0.26 2.40 -7.52
C GLU A 252 -1.05 1.80 -8.68
N LEU A 253 -2.26 2.30 -8.98
CA LEU A 253 -3.10 1.76 -10.04
C LEU A 253 -2.53 2.01 -11.44
N PRO A 254 -2.18 3.25 -11.84
CA PRO A 254 -1.50 3.48 -13.11
C PRO A 254 -0.27 2.59 -13.32
N ILE A 255 0.55 2.46 -12.29
CA ILE A 255 1.76 1.63 -12.35
C ILE A 255 1.41 0.14 -12.44
N ALA A 256 0.41 -0.33 -11.69
CA ALA A 256 -0.03 -1.72 -11.75
C ALA A 256 -0.54 -2.11 -13.15
N VAL A 257 -1.31 -1.23 -13.80
CA VAL A 257 -1.80 -1.47 -15.17
C VAL A 257 -0.66 -1.49 -16.17
N ILE A 258 0.29 -0.56 -16.07
CA ILE A 258 1.48 -0.53 -16.94
C ILE A 258 2.34 -1.79 -16.72
N CYS A 259 2.57 -2.19 -15.48
CA CYS A 259 3.32 -3.41 -15.16
C CYS A 259 2.61 -4.68 -15.62
N ALA A 260 1.29 -4.76 -15.49
CA ALA A 260 0.50 -5.88 -16.00
C ALA A 260 0.66 -6.03 -17.53
N HIS A 261 0.68 -4.90 -18.25
CA HIS A 261 0.96 -4.93 -19.69
C HIS A 261 2.35 -5.50 -20.01
N TRP A 262 3.40 -5.06 -19.31
CA TRP A 262 4.77 -5.47 -19.62
C TRP A 262 5.15 -6.85 -19.07
N VAL A 263 4.69 -7.19 -17.86
CA VAL A 263 5.07 -8.43 -17.16
C VAL A 263 4.15 -9.59 -17.53
N LEU A 264 2.85 -9.33 -17.67
CA LEU A 264 1.84 -10.35 -17.91
C LEU A 264 1.33 -10.38 -19.36
N GLY A 265 1.77 -9.44 -20.22
CA GLY A 265 1.34 -9.33 -21.62
C GLY A 265 -0.12 -8.87 -21.78
N GLU A 266 -0.73 -8.26 -20.75
CA GLU A 266 -2.11 -7.78 -20.81
C GLU A 266 -2.21 -6.61 -21.81
N SER A 267 -3.25 -6.58 -22.63
CA SER A 267 -3.47 -5.47 -23.58
C SER A 267 -3.96 -4.23 -22.83
N LEU A 268 -3.38 -3.09 -23.15
CA LEU A 268 -3.80 -1.79 -22.61
C LEU A 268 -4.75 -1.11 -23.60
N SER A 269 -5.98 -0.87 -23.20
CA SER A 269 -6.97 -0.20 -24.02
C SER A 269 -6.86 1.33 -23.99
N LYS A 270 -7.51 1.97 -24.96
CA LYS A 270 -7.59 3.43 -25.03
C LYS A 270 -8.35 4.03 -23.82
N ILE A 271 -9.38 3.33 -23.34
CA ILE A 271 -10.20 3.75 -22.19
C ILE A 271 -9.35 3.66 -20.91
N GLN A 272 -8.64 2.56 -20.73
CA GLN A 272 -7.72 2.41 -19.58
C GLN A 272 -6.62 3.49 -19.59
N PHE A 273 -6.05 3.79 -20.76
CA PHE A 273 -5.05 4.85 -20.89
C PHE A 273 -5.62 6.23 -20.52
N LEU A 274 -6.86 6.54 -20.94
CA LEU A 274 -7.56 7.78 -20.55
C LEU A 274 -7.78 7.84 -19.03
N GLY A 275 -8.15 6.72 -18.40
CA GLY A 275 -8.30 6.61 -16.95
C GLY A 275 -7.00 6.91 -16.21
N ILE A 276 -5.88 6.33 -16.67
CA ILE A 276 -4.54 6.59 -16.14
C ILE A 276 -4.19 8.09 -16.22
N LEU A 277 -4.41 8.71 -17.38
CA LEU A 277 -4.15 10.15 -17.57
C LEU A 277 -5.01 11.01 -16.64
N THR A 278 -6.28 10.64 -16.45
CA THR A 278 -7.20 11.35 -15.54
C THR A 278 -6.69 11.30 -14.10
N MET A 279 -6.25 10.13 -13.63
CA MET A 279 -5.70 9.97 -12.26
C MET A 279 -4.40 10.76 -12.06
N LEU A 280 -3.46 10.62 -12.99
CA LEU A 280 -2.19 11.35 -12.93
C LEU A 280 -2.42 12.87 -12.98
N GLY A 281 -3.32 13.33 -13.85
CA GLY A 281 -3.72 14.74 -13.94
C GLY A 281 -4.32 15.26 -12.65
N ALA A 282 -5.19 14.48 -11.99
CA ALA A 282 -5.79 14.85 -10.70
C ALA A 282 -4.73 14.99 -9.59
N ILE A 283 -3.76 14.06 -9.51
CA ILE A 283 -2.65 14.12 -8.54
C ILE A 283 -1.79 15.38 -8.77
N VAL A 284 -1.41 15.63 -10.02
CA VAL A 284 -0.59 16.81 -10.38
C VAL A 284 -1.34 18.10 -10.07
N TRP A 285 -2.61 18.18 -10.46
CA TRP A 285 -3.46 19.36 -10.21
C TRP A 285 -3.59 19.66 -8.71
N MET A 286 -3.88 18.64 -7.88
CA MET A 286 -3.94 18.84 -6.42
C MET A 286 -2.64 19.40 -5.86
N ASN A 287 -1.49 18.82 -6.26
CA ASN A 287 -0.19 19.28 -5.78
C ASN A 287 0.11 20.71 -6.21
N TYR A 288 -0.23 21.09 -7.46
CA TYR A 288 -0.07 22.44 -7.96
C TYR A 288 -0.89 23.46 -7.16
N VAL A 289 -2.18 23.19 -6.93
CA VAL A 289 -3.07 24.08 -6.16
C VAL A 289 -2.57 24.25 -4.73
N LYS A 290 -2.11 23.16 -4.08
CA LYS A 290 -1.55 23.23 -2.71
C LYS A 290 -0.29 24.07 -2.64
N THR A 291 0.62 23.91 -3.60
CA THR A 291 1.86 24.70 -3.65
C THR A 291 1.57 26.18 -3.83
N LYS A 292 0.65 26.53 -4.73
CA LYS A 292 0.22 27.91 -4.98
C LYS A 292 -0.38 28.57 -3.73
N ASN A 293 -1.24 27.84 -3.00
CA ASN A 293 -1.87 28.36 -1.79
C ASN A 293 -0.88 28.52 -0.60
N GLN A 294 0.21 27.74 -0.57
CA GLN A 294 1.28 27.90 0.43
C GLN A 294 2.26 29.05 0.12
N SER A 295 2.35 29.46 -1.13
CA SER A 295 3.18 30.61 -1.53
C SER A 295 2.45 31.95 -1.43
N ALA A 296 1.15 31.94 -1.17
CA ALA A 296 0.30 33.12 -1.02
C ALA A 296 0.03 33.51 0.46
N LEU A 297 0.60 32.74 1.41
CA LEU A 297 0.61 32.98 2.86
C LEU A 297 2.03 33.26 3.33
#